data_b2afe23779a0c56c43ac52e5c9a96cd5
#
_entry.id   b2afe23779a0c56c43ac52e5c9a96cd5
#
_cell.length_a   1.000
_cell.length_b   1.000
_cell.length_c   1.000
_cell.angle_alpha   90.00
_cell.angle_beta   90.00
_cell.angle_gamma   90.00
#
_symmetry.space_group_name_H-M   'P 1'
#
loop_
_entity.id
_entity.type
_entity.pdbx_description
1 polymer ?
#
loop_
_entity_poly.entity_id
_entity_poly.type
_entity_poly.pdbx_seq_one_letter_code
_entity_poly.pdbx_strand_id
1 'polypeptide(L)'
;MYNKHIGNRIIILGFHGCGRDRFAEKLQIKTGLPLIHLRDIPLPAHWENIPQEEIDQKVEEMIIGEKWIFEGDHYRTHSVLFRSCDMIVFLDYTETFYMNGTMERIKKELAAMKSSSFLYEQYSRTENLICFYHKHIRKRVYRLIEKYPDKQAVVLTTSLQADEWLSAI
;
A
#
# COMPACT_ATOMS: atom_id res chain seq x y z
N MET A 1 17.67 13.77 7.08
CA MET A 1 16.77 14.94 6.91
C MET A 1 15.90 14.65 5.70
N TYR A 2 14.60 14.49 5.89
CA TYR A 2 13.69 14.22 4.77
C TYR A 2 13.57 15.48 3.91
N ASN A 3 13.55 15.31 2.58
CA ASN A 3 13.39 16.44 1.66
C ASN A 3 11.97 17.01 1.85
N LYS A 4 11.85 18.32 2.09
CA LYS A 4 10.57 19.01 2.37
C LYS A 4 9.65 19.15 1.14
N HIS A 5 10.11 18.71 -0.03
CA HIS A 5 9.29 18.78 -1.23
C HIS A 5 8.36 17.57 -1.29
N ILE A 6 7.06 17.84 -1.20
CA ILE A 6 6.02 16.81 -1.38
C ILE A 6 5.58 16.83 -2.83
N GLY A 7 5.52 15.63 -3.43
CA GLY A 7 5.00 15.48 -4.79
C GLY A 7 3.53 15.86 -4.91
N ASN A 8 3.08 16.03 -6.13
CA ASN A 8 1.67 16.29 -6.45
C ASN A 8 0.91 14.98 -6.73
N ARG A 9 1.59 13.97 -7.27
CA ARG A 9 1.01 12.66 -7.63
C ARG A 9 1.73 11.57 -6.85
N ILE A 10 1.14 11.21 -5.70
CA ILE A 10 1.79 10.37 -4.69
C ILE A 10 1.17 8.99 -4.71
N ILE A 11 1.99 7.93 -4.80
CA ILE A 11 1.55 6.56 -4.53
C ILE A 11 2.03 6.11 -3.16
N ILE A 12 1.14 5.43 -2.42
CA ILE A 12 1.45 4.84 -1.12
C ILE A 12 1.32 3.33 -1.25
N LEU A 13 2.44 2.65 -1.12
CA LEU A 13 2.57 1.20 -1.24
C LEU A 13 2.92 0.57 0.10
N GLY A 14 2.69 -0.73 0.21
CA GLY A 14 3.03 -1.52 1.40
C GLY A 14 2.05 -2.67 1.61
N PHE A 15 2.40 -3.66 2.39
CA PHE A 15 1.58 -4.83 2.64
C PHE A 15 0.23 -4.47 3.29
N HIS A 16 -0.79 -5.26 3.00
CA HIS A 16 -2.09 -5.12 3.65
C HIS A 16 -1.96 -5.23 5.18
N GLY A 17 -2.58 -4.28 5.90
CA GLY A 17 -2.49 -4.24 7.37
C GLY A 17 -1.30 -3.44 7.93
N CYS A 18 -0.46 -2.82 7.09
CA CYS A 18 0.62 -1.92 7.55
C CYS A 18 0.13 -0.52 7.98
N GLY A 19 -1.16 -0.25 7.89
CA GLY A 19 -1.72 1.06 8.24
C GLY A 19 -1.65 2.09 7.11
N ARG A 20 -1.55 1.65 5.85
CA ARG A 20 -1.56 2.54 4.67
C ARG A 20 -2.75 3.47 4.63
N ASP A 21 -3.96 2.96 4.86
CA ASP A 21 -5.19 3.77 4.90
C ASP A 21 -5.02 4.96 5.83
N ARG A 22 -4.65 4.68 7.09
CA ARG A 22 -4.46 5.72 8.10
C ARG A 22 -3.32 6.68 7.76
N PHE A 23 -2.24 6.17 7.16
CA PHE A 23 -1.13 7.00 6.71
C PHE A 23 -1.59 7.94 5.56
N ALA A 24 -2.33 7.40 4.59
CA ALA A 24 -2.87 8.15 3.47
C ALA A 24 -3.85 9.25 3.91
N GLU A 25 -4.75 8.95 4.85
CA GLU A 25 -5.66 9.93 5.44
C GLU A 25 -4.90 11.07 6.14
N LYS A 26 -3.87 10.74 6.94
CA LYS A 26 -3.02 11.76 7.59
C LYS A 26 -2.30 12.62 6.55
N LEU A 27 -1.78 12.00 5.47
CA LEU A 27 -1.12 12.72 4.38
C LEU A 27 -2.08 13.62 3.63
N GLN A 28 -3.30 13.16 3.35
CA GLN A 28 -4.37 13.95 2.75
C GLN A 28 -4.68 15.19 3.58
N ILE A 29 -4.86 15.04 4.89
CA ILE A 29 -5.16 16.17 5.80
C ILE A 29 -4.04 17.21 5.75
N LYS A 30 -2.77 16.79 5.67
CA LYS A 30 -1.63 17.69 5.65
C LYS A 30 -1.41 18.38 4.32
N THR A 31 -1.68 17.71 3.21
CA THR A 31 -1.38 18.21 1.85
C THR A 31 -2.59 18.84 1.17
N GLY A 32 -3.80 18.46 1.57
CA GLY A 32 -5.03 18.82 0.87
C GLY A 32 -5.22 18.10 -0.48
N LEU A 33 -4.35 17.14 -0.83
CA LEU A 33 -4.45 16.40 -2.09
C LEU A 33 -5.64 15.43 -2.07
N PRO A 34 -6.37 15.24 -3.19
CA PRO A 34 -7.41 14.21 -3.28
C PRO A 34 -6.84 12.81 -3.01
N LEU A 35 -7.54 12.03 -2.17
CA LEU A 35 -7.17 10.65 -1.85
C LEU A 35 -8.04 9.68 -2.64
N ILE A 36 -7.39 8.73 -3.31
CA ILE A 36 -7.98 7.66 -4.10
C ILE A 36 -7.54 6.34 -3.49
N HIS A 37 -8.48 5.48 -3.18
CA HIS A 37 -8.18 4.12 -2.70
C HIS A 37 -8.32 3.10 -3.82
N LEU A 38 -7.40 2.14 -3.89
CA LEU A 38 -7.47 1.02 -4.82
C LEU A 38 -8.81 0.27 -4.73
N ARG A 39 -9.37 0.14 -3.52
CA ARG A 39 -10.66 -0.53 -3.30
C ARG A 39 -11.86 0.18 -3.94
N ASP A 40 -11.72 1.46 -4.26
CA ASP A 40 -12.78 2.27 -4.86
C ASP A 40 -12.79 2.16 -6.40
N ILE A 41 -11.78 1.49 -6.98
CA ILE A 41 -11.77 1.20 -8.42
C ILE A 41 -12.88 0.20 -8.73
N PRO A 42 -13.76 0.49 -9.68
CA PRO A 42 -14.88 -0.38 -10.03
C PRO A 42 -14.40 -1.60 -10.84
N LEU A 43 -13.64 -2.47 -10.19
CA LEU A 43 -13.20 -3.74 -10.74
C LEU A 43 -14.21 -4.84 -10.40
N PRO A 44 -14.47 -5.81 -11.30
CA PRO A 44 -15.32 -6.95 -11.01
C PRO A 44 -14.70 -7.85 -9.92
N ALA A 45 -15.52 -8.65 -9.23
CA ALA A 45 -15.09 -9.50 -8.11
C ALA A 45 -13.92 -10.45 -8.45
N HIS A 46 -13.78 -10.81 -9.72
CA HIS A 46 -12.71 -11.70 -10.23
C HIS A 46 -11.80 -10.96 -11.21
N TRP A 47 -11.38 -9.77 -10.84
CA TRP A 47 -10.55 -8.91 -11.68
C TRP A 47 -9.14 -9.46 -11.95
N GLU A 48 -8.72 -10.50 -11.25
CA GLU A 48 -7.49 -11.23 -11.54
C GLU A 48 -7.49 -11.83 -12.96
N ASN A 49 -8.67 -12.10 -13.52
CA ASN A 49 -8.84 -12.75 -14.81
C ASN A 49 -9.12 -11.79 -15.97
N ILE A 50 -9.29 -10.48 -15.71
CA ILE A 50 -9.50 -9.50 -16.78
C ILE A 50 -8.18 -9.11 -17.45
N PRO A 51 -8.19 -8.66 -18.72
CA PRO A 51 -6.98 -8.19 -19.40
C PRO A 51 -6.26 -7.08 -18.65
N GLN A 52 -4.93 -7.02 -18.77
CA GLN A 52 -4.13 -5.99 -18.11
C GLN A 52 -4.51 -4.59 -18.58
N GLU A 53 -4.81 -4.46 -19.87
CA GLU A 53 -5.19 -3.20 -20.50
C GLU A 53 -6.47 -2.62 -19.89
N GLU A 54 -7.42 -3.46 -19.51
CA GLU A 54 -8.66 -3.01 -18.88
C GLU A 54 -8.40 -2.50 -17.44
N ILE A 55 -7.48 -3.14 -16.71
CA ILE A 55 -7.06 -2.64 -15.39
C ILE A 55 -6.34 -1.31 -15.54
N ASP A 56 -5.41 -1.24 -16.49
CA ASP A 56 -4.63 -0.04 -16.74
C ASP A 56 -5.56 1.14 -17.05
N GLN A 57 -6.53 0.94 -17.93
CA GLN A 57 -7.52 1.95 -18.26
C GLN A 57 -8.33 2.43 -17.05
N LYS A 58 -8.82 1.50 -16.23
CA LYS A 58 -9.60 1.86 -15.03
C LYS A 58 -8.76 2.61 -14.01
N VAL A 59 -7.49 2.25 -13.84
CA VAL A 59 -6.57 2.99 -12.97
C VAL A 59 -6.31 4.39 -13.53
N GLU A 60 -6.06 4.51 -14.84
CA GLU A 60 -5.84 5.80 -15.51
C GLU A 60 -7.05 6.72 -15.37
N GLU A 61 -8.27 6.20 -15.49
CA GLU A 61 -9.52 6.95 -15.27
C GLU A 61 -9.65 7.50 -13.84
N MET A 62 -9.14 6.77 -12.85
CA MET A 62 -9.20 7.20 -11.44
C MET A 62 -8.13 8.25 -11.08
N ILE A 63 -6.96 8.19 -11.72
CA ILE A 63 -5.84 9.09 -11.45
C ILE A 63 -5.76 10.26 -12.43
N ILE A 64 -6.89 10.61 -13.07
CA ILE A 64 -6.98 11.79 -13.93
C ILE A 64 -6.67 13.05 -13.11
N GLY A 65 -5.78 13.88 -13.64
CA GLY A 65 -5.43 15.14 -13.04
C GLY A 65 -3.97 15.24 -12.59
N GLU A 66 -3.63 16.43 -12.12
CA GLU A 66 -2.24 16.79 -11.76
C GLU A 66 -1.93 16.57 -10.29
N LYS A 67 -2.95 16.32 -9.47
CA LYS A 67 -2.80 16.25 -8.00
C LYS A 67 -3.66 15.13 -7.43
N TRP A 68 -3.01 14.15 -6.80
CA TRP A 68 -3.69 13.05 -6.11
C TRP A 68 -2.74 12.28 -5.19
N ILE A 69 -3.33 11.58 -4.22
CA ILE A 69 -2.71 10.52 -3.45
C ILE A 69 -3.43 9.23 -3.84
N PHE A 70 -2.70 8.20 -4.25
CA PHE A 70 -3.25 6.88 -4.50
C PHE A 70 -2.78 5.91 -3.42
N GLU A 71 -3.71 5.33 -2.68
CA GLU A 71 -3.45 4.32 -1.65
C GLU A 71 -3.87 2.95 -2.14
N GLY A 72 -2.94 2.02 -2.15
CA GLY A 72 -3.18 0.62 -2.48
C GLY A 72 -1.96 -0.03 -3.12
N ASP A 73 -1.78 -1.31 -2.84
CA ASP A 73 -0.65 -2.07 -3.36
C ASP A 73 -1.14 -3.38 -3.98
N HIS A 74 -1.26 -3.38 -5.30
CA HIS A 74 -1.52 -4.59 -6.08
C HIS A 74 -0.64 -4.59 -7.33
N TYR A 75 0.09 -5.67 -7.53
CA TYR A 75 1.13 -5.77 -8.57
C TYR A 75 0.65 -5.45 -9.99
N ARG A 76 -0.63 -5.64 -10.30
CA ARG A 76 -1.21 -5.34 -11.60
C ARG A 76 -1.43 -3.83 -11.85
N THR A 77 -1.49 -3.01 -10.81
CA THR A 77 -1.64 -1.56 -10.93
C THR A 77 -0.30 -0.83 -10.98
N HIS A 78 0.80 -1.50 -10.62
CA HIS A 78 2.11 -0.86 -10.51
C HIS A 78 2.60 -0.20 -11.79
N SER A 79 2.37 -0.81 -12.97
CA SER A 79 2.87 -0.26 -14.24
C SER A 79 2.32 1.13 -14.53
N VAL A 80 1.04 1.32 -14.31
CA VAL A 80 0.36 2.61 -14.52
C VAL A 80 0.78 3.61 -13.43
N LEU A 81 0.69 3.21 -12.17
CA LEU A 81 0.96 4.09 -11.04
C LEU A 81 2.39 4.64 -11.05
N PHE A 82 3.39 3.78 -11.32
CA PHE A 82 4.79 4.22 -11.38
C PHE A 82 5.10 5.14 -12.57
N ARG A 83 4.40 4.98 -13.71
CA ARG A 83 4.52 5.92 -14.83
C ARG A 83 3.92 7.29 -14.50
N SER A 84 2.82 7.31 -13.77
CA SER A 84 1.98 8.49 -13.56
C SER A 84 2.35 9.32 -12.33
N CYS A 85 2.97 8.72 -11.32
CA CYS A 85 3.34 9.42 -10.09
C CYS A 85 4.60 10.29 -10.27
N ASP A 86 4.81 11.22 -9.35
CA ASP A 86 6.07 11.93 -9.15
C ASP A 86 6.73 11.57 -7.80
N MET A 87 5.95 10.97 -6.89
CA MET A 87 6.45 10.55 -5.58
C MET A 87 5.92 9.16 -5.19
N ILE A 88 6.80 8.36 -4.61
CA ILE A 88 6.52 7.02 -4.11
C ILE A 88 6.78 7.01 -2.60
N VAL A 89 5.78 6.66 -1.81
CA VAL A 89 5.94 6.37 -0.38
C VAL A 89 5.73 4.87 -0.19
N PHE A 90 6.76 4.18 0.24
CA PHE A 90 6.73 2.75 0.45
C PHE A 90 6.85 2.42 1.94
N LEU A 91 5.77 1.90 2.54
CA LEU A 91 5.73 1.42 3.91
C LEU A 91 6.28 -0.03 3.92
N ASP A 92 7.60 -0.15 3.98
CA ASP A 92 8.34 -1.42 3.89
C ASP A 92 8.64 -1.99 5.27
N TYR A 93 7.60 -2.32 6.03
CA TYR A 93 7.77 -2.86 7.38
C TYR A 93 8.23 -4.33 7.36
N THR A 94 8.74 -4.80 8.49
CA THR A 94 9.26 -6.16 8.63
C THR A 94 8.13 -7.21 8.67
N GLU A 95 8.45 -8.46 8.29
CA GLU A 95 7.53 -9.60 8.44
C GLU A 95 7.01 -9.71 9.88
N THR A 96 7.90 -9.53 10.86
CA THR A 96 7.55 -9.57 12.29
C THR A 96 6.51 -8.50 12.65
N PHE A 97 6.59 -7.30 12.07
CA PHE A 97 5.59 -6.25 12.28
C PHE A 97 4.20 -6.70 11.81
N TYR A 98 4.13 -7.27 10.62
CA TYR A 98 2.87 -7.75 10.05
C TYR A 98 2.29 -8.93 10.82
N MET A 99 3.15 -9.88 11.22
CA MET A 99 2.75 -11.03 12.03
C MET A 99 2.18 -10.60 13.38
N ASN A 100 2.85 -9.68 14.07
CA ASN A 100 2.37 -9.14 15.35
C ASN A 100 1.03 -8.45 15.21
N GLY A 101 0.85 -7.60 14.19
CA GLY A 101 -0.41 -6.93 13.91
C GLY A 101 -1.55 -7.91 13.61
N THR A 102 -1.25 -8.98 12.87
CA THR A 102 -2.20 -10.05 12.60
C THR A 102 -2.57 -10.82 13.85
N MET A 103 -1.59 -11.17 14.68
CA MET A 103 -1.82 -11.87 15.95
C MET A 103 -2.69 -11.05 16.91
N GLU A 104 -2.46 -9.75 17.03
CA GLU A 104 -3.29 -8.87 17.86
C GLU A 104 -4.73 -8.78 17.34
N ARG A 105 -4.92 -8.74 16.02
CA ARG A 105 -6.27 -8.79 15.43
C ARG A 105 -6.95 -10.12 15.71
N ILE A 106 -6.26 -11.23 15.49
CA ILE A 106 -6.77 -12.57 15.76
C ILE A 106 -7.14 -12.74 17.24
N LYS A 107 -6.32 -12.27 18.17
CA LYS A 107 -6.63 -12.29 19.60
C LYS A 107 -7.92 -11.52 19.93
N LYS A 108 -8.12 -10.35 19.32
CA LYS A 108 -9.35 -9.57 19.50
C LYS A 108 -10.58 -10.29 18.92
N GLU A 109 -10.44 -10.90 17.75
CA GLU A 109 -11.50 -11.68 17.13
C GLU A 109 -11.82 -12.97 17.94
N LEU A 110 -10.80 -13.64 18.50
CA LEU A 110 -10.96 -14.77 19.42
C LEU A 110 -11.74 -14.43 20.68
N ALA A 111 -11.46 -13.27 21.26
CA ALA A 111 -12.20 -12.80 22.43
C ALA A 111 -13.70 -12.57 22.13
N ALA A 112 -14.04 -12.34 20.85
CA ALA A 112 -15.40 -12.12 20.38
C ALA A 112 -16.08 -13.39 19.81
N MET A 113 -15.33 -14.45 19.44
CA MET A 113 -15.82 -15.65 18.75
C MET A 113 -15.48 -16.95 19.50
N LYS A 114 -16.41 -17.92 19.49
CA LYS A 114 -16.28 -19.21 20.20
C LYS A 114 -15.60 -20.34 19.41
N SER A 115 -14.96 -20.10 18.25
CA SER A 115 -14.39 -21.18 17.40
C SER A 115 -12.91 -20.96 17.08
N SER A 116 -12.07 -21.95 17.43
CA SER A 116 -10.61 -21.91 17.26
C SER A 116 -10.11 -22.35 15.89
N SER A 117 -10.85 -23.21 15.14
CA SER A 117 -10.41 -23.75 13.86
C SER A 117 -10.35 -22.71 12.75
N PHE A 118 -11.34 -21.83 12.69
CA PHE A 118 -11.40 -20.71 11.73
C PHE A 118 -10.21 -19.77 11.85
N LEU A 119 -9.74 -19.54 13.04
CA LEU A 119 -8.64 -18.62 13.33
C LEU A 119 -7.26 -19.16 12.97
N TYR A 120 -7.07 -20.47 13.13
CA TYR A 120 -5.86 -21.14 12.66
C TYR A 120 -5.74 -21.05 11.13
N GLU A 121 -6.85 -21.24 10.42
CA GLU A 121 -6.88 -21.08 8.97
C GLU A 121 -6.57 -19.64 8.51
N GLN A 122 -7.17 -18.65 9.17
CA GLN A 122 -6.85 -17.24 8.91
C GLN A 122 -5.39 -16.89 9.18
N TYR A 123 -4.83 -17.40 10.28
CA TYR A 123 -3.43 -17.21 10.61
C TYR A 123 -2.51 -17.77 9.52
N SER A 124 -2.72 -19.04 9.14
CA SER A 124 -1.92 -19.70 8.11
C SER A 124 -2.04 -19.02 6.75
N ARG A 125 -3.22 -18.56 6.36
CA ARG A 125 -3.43 -17.78 5.13
C ARG A 125 -2.67 -16.45 5.18
N THR A 126 -2.70 -15.76 6.30
CA THR A 126 -2.02 -14.46 6.45
C THR A 126 -0.50 -14.64 6.43
N GLU A 127 0.03 -15.66 7.10
CA GLU A 127 1.45 -15.99 7.06
C GLU A 127 1.93 -16.25 5.62
N ASN A 128 1.19 -17.06 4.86
CA ASN A 128 1.49 -17.32 3.45
C ASN A 128 1.45 -16.03 2.59
N LEU A 129 0.50 -15.14 2.84
CA LEU A 129 0.41 -13.85 2.13
C LEU A 129 1.57 -12.93 2.47
N ILE A 130 1.99 -12.87 3.74
CA ILE A 130 3.16 -12.09 4.17
C ILE A 130 4.42 -12.61 3.50
N CYS A 131 4.66 -13.92 3.54
CA CYS A 131 5.81 -14.55 2.89
C CYS A 131 5.80 -14.29 1.37
N PHE A 132 4.64 -14.44 0.71
CA PHE A 132 4.52 -14.17 -0.72
C PHE A 132 4.81 -12.70 -1.03
N TYR A 133 4.27 -11.78 -0.25
CA TYR A 133 4.51 -10.35 -0.42
C TYR A 133 6.00 -10.03 -0.34
N HIS A 134 6.66 -10.42 0.73
CA HIS A 134 8.09 -10.16 0.93
C HIS A 134 8.97 -10.80 -0.14
N LYS A 135 8.62 -12.02 -0.56
CA LYS A 135 9.40 -12.76 -1.55
C LYS A 135 9.25 -12.20 -2.97
N HIS A 136 8.05 -11.73 -3.33
CA HIS A 136 7.70 -11.39 -4.71
C HIS A 136 7.35 -9.91 -4.91
N ILE A 137 6.39 -9.38 -4.15
CA ILE A 137 5.84 -8.03 -4.37
C ILE A 137 6.82 -6.98 -3.89
N ARG A 138 7.34 -7.10 -2.69
CA ARG A 138 8.35 -6.20 -2.12
C ARG A 138 9.55 -6.02 -3.08
N LYS A 139 10.10 -7.12 -3.60
CA LYS A 139 11.21 -7.08 -4.56
C LYS A 139 10.84 -6.37 -5.87
N ARG A 140 9.60 -6.55 -6.33
CA ARG A 140 9.09 -5.85 -7.51
C ARG A 140 9.01 -4.35 -7.29
N VAL A 141 8.55 -3.90 -6.12
CA VAL A 141 8.49 -2.47 -5.78
C VAL A 141 9.89 -1.85 -5.83
N TYR A 142 10.91 -2.48 -5.22
CA TYR A 142 12.29 -1.99 -5.28
C TYR A 142 12.82 -1.89 -6.72
N ARG A 143 12.60 -2.91 -7.54
CA ARG A 143 12.99 -2.88 -8.96
C ARG A 143 12.30 -1.75 -9.74
N LEU A 144 11.06 -1.43 -9.39
CA LEU A 144 10.33 -0.32 -10.01
C LEU A 144 10.87 1.03 -9.54
N ILE A 145 11.22 1.18 -8.26
CA ILE A 145 11.89 2.37 -7.74
C ILE A 145 13.21 2.59 -8.51
N GLU A 146 14.02 1.55 -8.68
CA GLU A 146 15.28 1.62 -9.44
C GLU A 146 15.05 1.94 -10.92
N LYS A 147 13.97 1.44 -11.52
CA LYS A 147 13.61 1.67 -12.93
C LYS A 147 13.19 3.11 -13.21
N TYR A 148 12.64 3.81 -12.21
CA TYR A 148 12.14 5.19 -12.31
C TYR A 148 12.94 6.13 -11.38
N PRO A 149 14.23 6.37 -11.65
CA PRO A 149 15.11 7.16 -10.78
C PRO A 149 14.76 8.66 -10.77
N ASP A 150 13.93 9.11 -11.69
CA ASP A 150 13.36 10.46 -11.77
C ASP A 150 12.25 10.71 -10.74
N LYS A 151 11.69 9.64 -10.15
CA LYS A 151 10.66 9.73 -9.14
C LYS A 151 11.28 9.87 -7.74
N GLN A 152 10.69 10.73 -6.92
CA GLN A 152 11.09 10.81 -5.53
C GLN A 152 10.58 9.58 -4.76
N ALA A 153 11.50 8.77 -4.22
CA ALA A 153 11.14 7.60 -3.42
C ALA A 153 11.44 7.82 -1.93
N VAL A 154 10.46 7.53 -1.09
CA VAL A 154 10.57 7.52 0.38
C VAL A 154 10.23 6.12 0.86
N VAL A 155 11.21 5.42 1.42
CA VAL A 155 11.04 4.09 2.00
C VAL A 155 11.05 4.22 3.52
N LEU A 156 9.96 3.80 4.15
CA LEU A 156 9.75 3.88 5.60
C LEU A 156 9.67 2.46 6.16
N THR A 157 10.64 2.08 6.97
CA THR A 157 10.81 0.69 7.43
C THR A 157 10.19 0.42 8.79
N THR A 158 9.72 1.47 9.48
CA THR A 158 9.00 1.37 10.75
C THR A 158 7.84 2.36 10.82
N SER A 159 6.84 2.06 11.66
CA SER A 159 5.74 2.98 11.94
C SER A 159 6.21 4.30 12.57
N LEU A 160 7.28 4.26 13.36
CA LEU A 160 7.87 5.46 13.94
C LEU A 160 8.42 6.37 12.85
N GLN A 161 9.20 5.84 11.90
CA GLN A 161 9.69 6.60 10.74
C GLN A 161 8.54 7.21 9.93
N ALA A 162 7.43 6.47 9.79
CA ALA A 162 6.25 6.96 9.08
C ALA A 162 5.61 8.15 9.81
N ASP A 163 5.46 8.08 11.13
CA ASP A 163 4.92 9.18 11.93
C ASP A 163 5.89 10.39 11.97
N GLU A 164 7.19 10.17 12.07
CA GLU A 164 8.22 11.21 12.00
C GLU A 164 8.22 11.91 10.64
N TRP A 165 8.14 11.14 9.55
CA TRP A 165 8.08 11.69 8.20
C TRP A 165 6.82 12.54 8.01
N LEU A 166 5.66 12.04 8.41
CA LEU A 166 4.41 12.81 8.37
C LEU A 166 4.50 14.08 9.23
N SER A 167 5.20 14.06 10.34
CA SER A 167 5.34 15.22 11.22
C SER A 167 6.27 16.30 10.64
N ALA A 168 7.17 15.92 9.74
CA ALA A 168 8.15 16.80 9.13
C ALA A 168 7.64 17.56 7.89
N ILE A 169 6.45 17.21 7.36
CA ILE A 169 5.81 17.82 6.20
C ILE A 169 4.65 18.77 6.54
#